data_285142658b24661a892baae4a79164bd
#
_entry.id   285142658b24661a892baae4a79164bd
#
_cell.length_a   1.000
_cell.length_b   1.000
_cell.length_c   1.000
_cell.angle_alpha   90.00
_cell.angle_beta   90.00
_cell.angle_gamma   90.00
#
_symmetry.space_group_name_H-M   'P 1'
#
loop_
_entity.id
_entity.type
_entity.pdbx_description
1 polymer ?
#
loop_
_entity_poly.entity_id
_entity_poly.type
_entity_poly.pdbx_seq_one_letter_code
_entity_poly.pdbx_strand_id
1 'polypeptide(L)'
;MDDVVIVGGGIIGAATAYFLSKEGRKVKVIERDPTYRTASFPLSLGGFRRQFFQTENILLGKFAREFIFQLPELLKTKKNPKPTASMVPNGYLLMFGAEHAEEQYKALENHKACDAGTKNIKGSDLKKYFPYINNEDIETATFTDNKSE
;
A
#
# COMPACT_ATOMS: atom_id res chain seq x y z
N MET A 1 -10.48 27.45 19.75
CA MET A 1 -10.62 27.60 18.29
C MET A 1 -9.90 26.42 17.67
N ASP A 2 -10.48 25.74 16.70
CA ASP A 2 -9.79 24.65 15.98
C ASP A 2 -8.74 25.28 15.04
N ASP A 3 -7.53 24.70 15.01
CA ASP A 3 -6.45 25.21 14.14
C ASP A 3 -6.66 24.76 12.69
N VAL A 4 -7.29 23.59 12.50
CA VAL A 4 -7.54 22.98 11.19
C VAL A 4 -8.91 22.34 11.14
N VAL A 5 -9.63 22.58 10.05
CA VAL A 5 -10.88 21.88 9.73
C VAL A 5 -10.66 21.03 8.48
N ILE A 6 -10.97 19.74 8.57
CA ILE A 6 -10.86 18.77 7.46
C ILE A 6 -12.27 18.42 7.01
N VAL A 7 -12.55 18.60 5.74
CA VAL A 7 -13.82 18.21 5.12
C VAL A 7 -13.68 16.85 4.47
N GLY A 8 -14.41 15.87 4.99
CA GLY A 8 -14.34 14.46 4.61
C GLY A 8 -13.49 13.63 5.58
N GLY A 9 -14.10 12.62 6.20
CA GLY A 9 -13.48 11.69 7.15
C GLY A 9 -13.02 10.38 6.52
N GLY A 10 -12.96 10.28 5.19
CA GLY A 10 -12.41 9.11 4.49
C GLY A 10 -10.93 8.87 4.85
N ILE A 11 -10.31 7.85 4.24
CA ILE A 11 -8.93 7.43 4.61
C ILE A 11 -7.92 8.59 4.57
N ILE A 12 -8.00 9.48 3.57
CA ILE A 12 -7.10 10.63 3.43
C ILE A 12 -7.36 11.65 4.56
N GLY A 13 -8.62 12.01 4.80
CA GLY A 13 -8.98 12.94 5.86
C GLY A 13 -8.64 12.41 7.25
N ALA A 14 -8.87 11.12 7.50
CA ALA A 14 -8.51 10.46 8.75
C ALA A 14 -6.99 10.44 8.97
N ALA A 15 -6.20 10.09 7.94
CA ALA A 15 -4.74 10.10 8.02
C ALA A 15 -4.21 11.52 8.26
N THR A 16 -4.74 12.52 7.54
CA THR A 16 -4.38 13.94 7.73
C THR A 16 -4.68 14.39 9.16
N ALA A 17 -5.86 14.04 9.68
CA ALA A 17 -6.23 14.36 11.06
C ALA A 17 -5.28 13.71 12.07
N TYR A 18 -4.92 12.45 11.86
CA TYR A 18 -3.99 11.73 12.71
C TYR A 18 -2.63 12.43 12.80
N PHE A 19 -2.00 12.70 11.66
CA PHE A 19 -0.68 13.31 11.64
C PHE A 19 -0.69 14.75 12.19
N LEU A 20 -1.67 15.58 11.83
CA LEU A 20 -1.80 16.92 12.39
C LEU A 20 -2.03 16.93 13.90
N SER A 21 -2.86 16.01 14.40
CA SER A 21 -3.09 15.86 15.83
C SER A 21 -1.84 15.40 16.57
N LYS A 22 -1.02 14.54 15.95
CA LYS A 22 0.26 14.10 16.48
C LYS A 22 1.25 15.27 16.61
N GLU A 23 1.18 16.24 15.70
CA GLU A 23 1.93 17.51 15.75
C GLU A 23 1.31 18.55 16.72
N GLY A 24 0.34 18.17 17.52
CA GLY A 24 -0.28 19.03 18.53
C GLY A 24 -1.33 20.01 18.01
N ARG A 25 -1.75 19.89 16.73
CA ARG A 25 -2.80 20.75 16.17
C ARG A 25 -4.18 20.33 16.67
N LYS A 26 -5.05 21.30 16.91
CA LYS A 26 -6.47 21.04 17.18
C LYS A 26 -7.19 20.83 15.85
N VAL A 27 -7.60 19.60 15.60
CA VAL A 27 -8.20 19.22 14.32
C VAL A 27 -9.69 18.89 14.52
N LYS A 28 -10.52 19.42 13.63
CA LYS A 28 -11.93 19.06 13.49
C LYS A 28 -12.17 18.43 12.14
N VAL A 29 -12.75 17.22 12.14
CA VAL A 29 -13.16 16.53 10.91
C VAL A 29 -14.67 16.67 10.75
N ILE A 30 -15.12 17.07 9.57
CA ILE A 30 -16.52 17.14 9.19
C ILE A 30 -16.77 16.06 8.15
N GLU A 31 -17.62 15.08 8.50
CA GLU A 31 -18.02 13.97 7.61
C GLU A 31 -19.53 13.98 7.45
N ARG A 32 -20.00 13.86 6.21
CA ARG A 32 -21.43 13.85 5.89
C ARG A 32 -22.11 12.50 6.11
N ASP A 33 -21.36 11.40 5.94
CA ASP A 33 -21.84 10.03 6.06
C ASP A 33 -21.11 9.30 7.19
N PRO A 34 -21.68 9.27 8.42
CA PRO A 34 -21.03 8.61 9.57
C PRO A 34 -20.90 7.09 9.40
N THR A 35 -21.57 6.51 8.40
CA THR A 35 -21.48 5.07 8.10
C THR A 35 -20.35 4.71 7.15
N TYR A 36 -19.80 5.70 6.43
CA TYR A 36 -18.75 5.54 5.41
C TYR A 36 -19.10 4.58 4.25
N ARG A 37 -20.37 4.21 4.07
CA ARG A 37 -20.80 3.23 3.07
C ARG A 37 -20.50 3.66 1.64
N THR A 38 -20.47 4.95 1.38
CA THR A 38 -20.20 5.54 0.05
C THR A 38 -18.76 6.04 -0.09
N ALA A 39 -17.94 5.87 0.94
CA ALA A 39 -16.53 6.26 0.87
C ALA A 39 -15.75 5.35 -0.10
N SER A 40 -14.81 5.94 -0.84
CA SER A 40 -14.05 5.21 -1.88
C SER A 40 -13.24 4.04 -1.30
N PHE A 41 -12.70 4.18 -0.10
CA PHE A 41 -11.85 3.15 0.49
C PHE A 41 -12.60 1.83 0.79
N PRO A 42 -13.76 1.80 1.46
CA PRO A 42 -14.53 0.58 1.65
C PRO A 42 -15.04 -0.07 0.35
N LEU A 43 -15.19 0.72 -0.71
CA LEU A 43 -15.63 0.25 -2.02
C LEU A 43 -14.47 -0.23 -2.92
N SER A 44 -13.22 -0.09 -2.47
CA SER A 44 -12.03 -0.51 -3.21
C SER A 44 -11.67 -1.97 -2.92
N LEU A 45 -10.83 -2.57 -3.76
CA LEU A 45 -10.22 -3.86 -3.49
C LEU A 45 -9.26 -3.84 -2.29
N GLY A 46 -8.87 -2.66 -1.81
CA GLY A 46 -7.91 -2.50 -0.73
C GLY A 46 -6.52 -3.05 -1.06
N GLY A 47 -6.18 -3.18 -2.35
CA GLY A 47 -4.88 -3.69 -2.78
C GLY A 47 -3.77 -2.72 -2.41
N PHE A 48 -2.69 -3.26 -1.85
CA PHE A 48 -1.52 -2.50 -1.42
C PHE A 48 -0.25 -3.06 -2.06
N ARG A 49 0.55 -2.19 -2.68
CA ARG A 49 1.81 -2.59 -3.32
C ARG A 49 2.92 -1.58 -3.09
N ARG A 50 4.18 -2.02 -3.29
CA ARG A 50 5.39 -1.18 -3.28
C ARG A 50 6.04 -1.08 -4.67
N GLN A 51 5.50 -1.79 -5.65
CA GLN A 51 6.03 -1.87 -7.01
C GLN A 51 5.49 -0.72 -7.84
N PHE A 52 6.28 0.34 -7.99
CA PHE A 52 5.99 1.52 -8.80
C PHE A 52 7.22 1.87 -9.64
N PHE A 53 7.03 2.63 -10.72
CA PHE A 53 8.14 3.11 -11.55
C PHE A 53 8.92 4.24 -10.88
N GLN A 54 8.23 5.17 -10.22
CA GLN A 54 8.83 6.34 -9.57
C GLN A 54 9.30 6.01 -8.17
N THR A 55 10.50 6.47 -7.85
CA THR A 55 11.15 6.31 -6.54
C THR A 55 10.28 6.82 -5.39
N GLU A 56 9.65 7.97 -5.57
CA GLU A 56 8.80 8.60 -4.55
C GLU A 56 7.62 7.70 -4.19
N ASN A 57 6.99 7.07 -5.18
CA ASN A 57 5.87 6.16 -4.97
C ASN A 57 6.31 4.86 -4.29
N ILE A 58 7.53 4.37 -4.60
CA ILE A 58 8.12 3.20 -3.93
C ILE A 58 8.33 3.52 -2.44
N LEU A 59 8.97 4.66 -2.14
CA LEU A 59 9.24 5.10 -0.77
C LEU A 59 7.96 5.34 0.01
N LEU A 60 6.95 5.98 -0.61
CA LEU A 60 5.64 6.17 -0.02
C LEU A 60 4.94 4.83 0.27
N GLY A 61 5.05 3.87 -0.64
CA GLY A 61 4.53 2.52 -0.45
C GLY A 61 5.22 1.78 0.71
N LYS A 62 6.55 1.91 0.85
CA LYS A 62 7.29 1.36 2.00
C LYS A 62 6.80 1.97 3.32
N PHE A 63 6.75 3.29 3.39
CA PHE A 63 6.25 4.00 4.57
C PHE A 63 4.82 3.58 4.94
N ALA A 64 3.92 3.52 3.94
CA ALA A 64 2.53 3.16 4.17
C ALA A 64 2.39 1.72 4.67
N ARG A 65 3.20 0.78 4.16
CA ARG A 65 3.24 -0.60 4.66
C ARG A 65 3.59 -0.65 6.15
N GLU A 66 4.70 -0.05 6.53
CA GLU A 66 5.16 -0.04 7.92
C GLU A 66 4.12 0.63 8.83
N PHE A 67 3.58 1.75 8.39
CA PHE A 67 2.53 2.46 9.12
C PHE A 67 1.28 1.60 9.34
N ILE A 68 0.80 0.88 8.30
CA ILE A 68 -0.39 0.02 8.41
C ILE A 68 -0.15 -1.14 9.37
N PHE A 69 1.03 -1.76 9.36
CA PHE A 69 1.35 -2.82 10.33
C PHE A 69 1.40 -2.30 11.77
N GLN A 70 1.78 -1.05 11.98
CA GLN A 70 1.82 -0.41 13.29
C GLN A 70 0.47 0.15 13.76
N LEU A 71 -0.53 0.26 12.87
CA LEU A 71 -1.83 0.85 13.22
C LEU A 71 -2.47 0.28 14.49
N PRO A 72 -2.45 -1.04 14.76
CA PRO A 72 -3.01 -1.57 16.00
C PRO A 72 -2.39 -0.97 17.26
N GLU A 73 -1.10 -0.67 17.23
CA GLU A 73 -0.41 -0.02 18.36
C GLU A 73 -0.64 1.50 18.37
N LEU A 74 -0.53 2.13 17.22
CA LEU A 74 -0.64 3.59 17.07
C LEU A 74 -2.04 4.13 17.41
N LEU A 75 -3.09 3.33 17.14
CA LEU A 75 -4.48 3.73 17.34
C LEU A 75 -5.08 3.27 18.68
N LYS A 76 -4.27 2.69 19.57
CA LYS A 76 -4.74 2.33 20.92
C LYS A 76 -5.24 3.55 21.69
N THR A 77 -6.42 3.43 22.25
CA THR A 77 -7.01 4.44 23.12
C THR A 77 -7.66 3.77 24.33
N LYS A 78 -7.98 4.56 25.35
CA LYS A 78 -8.77 4.05 26.50
C LYS A 78 -10.13 3.50 26.07
N LYS A 79 -10.75 4.06 25.03
CA LYS A 79 -12.05 3.62 24.51
C LYS A 79 -11.93 2.44 23.54
N ASN A 80 -10.81 2.32 22.84
CA ASN A 80 -10.51 1.22 21.93
C ASN A 80 -9.10 0.68 22.21
N PRO A 81 -8.96 -0.23 23.20
CA PRO A 81 -7.64 -0.75 23.59
C PRO A 81 -7.07 -1.79 22.64
N LYS A 82 -7.88 -2.30 21.72
CA LYS A 82 -7.47 -3.32 20.71
C LYS A 82 -8.00 -2.94 19.34
N PRO A 83 -7.52 -1.84 18.74
CA PRO A 83 -7.89 -1.52 17.36
C PRO A 83 -7.32 -2.56 16.40
N THR A 84 -8.04 -2.83 15.33
CA THR A 84 -7.61 -3.78 14.29
C THR A 84 -7.33 -3.02 12.99
N ALA A 85 -6.24 -3.38 12.32
CA ALA A 85 -6.00 -3.05 10.94
C ALA A 85 -5.72 -4.37 10.21
N SER A 86 -6.69 -4.83 9.44
CA SER A 86 -6.57 -6.11 8.74
C SER A 86 -5.77 -5.90 7.47
N MET A 87 -4.49 -6.31 7.49
CA MET A 87 -3.66 -6.42 6.31
C MET A 87 -3.26 -7.88 6.12
N VAL A 88 -3.57 -8.44 4.95
CA VAL A 88 -3.19 -9.81 4.59
C VAL A 88 -1.94 -9.75 3.71
N PRO A 89 -0.78 -10.22 4.18
CA PRO A 89 0.50 -10.07 3.48
C PRO A 89 0.70 -11.14 2.40
N ASN A 90 -0.21 -11.22 1.43
CA ASN A 90 -0.15 -12.21 0.34
C ASN A 90 0.93 -11.91 -0.71
N GLY A 91 1.53 -10.70 -0.66
CA GLY A 91 2.43 -10.23 -1.71
C GLY A 91 1.67 -9.65 -2.92
N TYR A 92 2.45 -9.20 -3.90
CA TYR A 92 1.92 -8.63 -5.13
C TYR A 92 2.73 -9.11 -6.33
N LEU A 93 2.08 -9.74 -7.27
CA LEU A 93 2.67 -10.22 -8.52
C LEU A 93 2.21 -9.32 -9.67
N LEU A 94 3.17 -8.75 -10.41
CA LEU A 94 2.92 -8.06 -11.68
C LEU A 94 3.58 -8.85 -12.79
N MET A 95 2.88 -9.05 -13.90
CA MET A 95 3.33 -9.82 -15.06
C MET A 95 3.34 -8.93 -16.29
N PHE A 96 4.36 -9.06 -17.13
CA PHE A 96 4.59 -8.20 -18.28
C PHE A 96 4.93 -9.04 -19.51
N GLY A 97 4.28 -8.74 -20.61
CA GLY A 97 4.65 -9.22 -21.94
C GLY A 97 5.93 -8.54 -22.44
N ALA A 98 6.42 -9.00 -23.60
CA ALA A 98 7.67 -8.51 -24.19
C ALA A 98 7.68 -7.00 -24.45
N GLU A 99 6.51 -6.42 -24.79
CA GLU A 99 6.34 -5.01 -25.10
C GLU A 99 6.59 -4.07 -23.91
N HIS A 100 6.45 -4.58 -22.67
CA HIS A 100 6.64 -3.80 -21.44
C HIS A 100 7.85 -4.25 -20.60
N ALA A 101 8.56 -5.27 -21.06
CA ALA A 101 9.67 -5.86 -20.30
C ALA A 101 10.82 -4.87 -20.06
N GLU A 102 11.17 -4.06 -21.06
CA GLU A 102 12.27 -3.09 -20.94
C GLU A 102 11.96 -2.01 -19.90
N GLU A 103 10.73 -1.48 -19.88
CA GLU A 103 10.31 -0.50 -18.87
C GLU A 103 10.34 -1.11 -17.47
N GLN A 104 9.92 -2.36 -17.36
CA GLN A 104 9.95 -3.07 -16.09
C GLN A 104 11.37 -3.33 -15.59
N TYR A 105 12.33 -3.65 -16.47
CA TYR A 105 13.73 -3.80 -16.07
C TYR A 105 14.32 -2.48 -15.56
N LYS A 106 13.98 -1.34 -16.18
CA LYS A 106 14.35 -0.01 -15.68
C LYS A 106 13.73 0.28 -14.30
N ALA A 107 12.47 -0.10 -14.09
CA ALA A 107 11.83 0.06 -12.79
C ALA A 107 12.47 -0.78 -11.69
N LEU A 108 13.00 -1.97 -12.02
CA LEU A 108 13.70 -2.82 -11.06
C LEU A 108 14.97 -2.17 -10.49
N GLU A 109 15.65 -1.30 -11.23
CA GLU A 109 16.78 -0.54 -10.72
C GLU A 109 16.34 0.40 -9.59
N ASN A 110 15.21 1.09 -9.78
CA ASN A 110 14.61 1.94 -8.73
C ASN A 110 14.13 1.10 -7.54
N HIS A 111 13.53 -0.07 -7.79
CA HIS A 111 13.13 -0.99 -6.71
C HIS A 111 14.32 -1.43 -5.86
N LYS A 112 15.45 -1.75 -6.52
CA LYS A 112 16.70 -2.14 -5.85
C LYS A 112 17.28 -0.96 -5.06
N ALA A 113 17.36 0.22 -5.67
CA ALA A 113 17.88 1.42 -5.02
C ALA A 113 17.07 1.82 -3.78
N CYS A 114 15.75 1.59 -3.80
CA CYS A 114 14.84 1.86 -2.70
C CYS A 114 14.70 0.69 -1.72
N ASP A 115 15.41 -0.43 -1.93
CA ASP A 115 15.22 -1.64 -1.12
C ASP A 115 13.73 -2.01 -0.99
N ALA A 116 13.05 -2.15 -2.13
CA ALA A 116 11.61 -2.44 -2.17
C ALA A 116 11.27 -3.91 -1.91
N GLY A 117 12.28 -4.78 -1.81
CA GLY A 117 12.11 -6.23 -1.64
C GLY A 117 11.48 -6.92 -2.86
N THR A 118 11.61 -6.31 -4.05
CA THR A 118 11.06 -6.86 -5.29
C THR A 118 11.98 -7.91 -5.88
N LYS A 119 11.42 -9.08 -6.18
CA LYS A 119 12.10 -10.17 -6.91
C LYS A 119 11.68 -10.13 -8.36
N ASN A 120 12.66 -10.22 -9.27
CA ASN A 120 12.38 -10.45 -10.69
C ASN A 120 12.31 -11.96 -10.98
N ILE A 121 11.33 -12.37 -11.77
CA ILE A 121 11.08 -13.75 -12.17
C ILE A 121 10.96 -13.76 -13.70
N LYS A 122 11.79 -14.56 -14.38
CA LYS A 122 11.64 -14.77 -15.83
C LYS A 122 10.29 -15.45 -16.11
N GLY A 123 9.63 -15.08 -17.20
CA GLY A 123 8.35 -15.68 -17.59
C GLY A 123 8.44 -17.21 -17.68
N SER A 124 9.55 -17.75 -18.22
CA SER A 124 9.81 -19.20 -18.28
C SER A 124 9.85 -19.90 -16.90
N ASP A 125 10.23 -19.15 -15.86
CA ASP A 125 10.34 -19.68 -14.49
C ASP A 125 9.09 -19.46 -13.64
N LEU A 126 8.12 -18.70 -14.16
CA LEU A 126 6.95 -18.27 -13.37
C LEU A 126 6.16 -19.47 -12.78
N LYS A 127 6.00 -20.55 -13.55
CA LYS A 127 5.30 -21.78 -13.10
C LYS A 127 6.01 -22.51 -11.95
N LYS A 128 7.30 -22.26 -11.71
CA LYS A 128 8.02 -22.84 -10.57
C LYS A 128 7.53 -22.24 -9.24
N TYR A 129 7.12 -20.98 -9.28
CA TYR A 129 6.62 -20.24 -8.12
C TYR A 129 5.09 -20.20 -8.05
N PHE A 130 4.44 -20.15 -9.21
CA PHE A 130 2.99 -20.02 -9.38
C PHE A 130 2.48 -21.01 -10.42
N PRO A 131 2.35 -22.30 -10.08
CA PRO A 131 2.07 -23.37 -11.06
C PRO A 131 0.72 -23.25 -11.77
N TYR A 132 -0.21 -22.48 -11.19
CA TYR A 132 -1.56 -22.27 -11.73
C TYR A 132 -1.64 -21.11 -12.75
N ILE A 133 -0.55 -20.34 -12.96
CA ILE A 133 -0.54 -19.21 -13.89
C ILE A 133 -0.15 -19.69 -15.29
N ASN A 134 -0.92 -19.29 -16.32
CA ASN A 134 -0.46 -19.39 -17.71
C ASN A 134 0.63 -18.33 -17.96
N ASN A 135 1.77 -18.74 -18.54
CA ASN A 135 2.94 -17.88 -18.75
C ASN A 135 3.39 -17.79 -20.20
N GLU A 136 2.54 -18.21 -21.16
CA GLU A 136 2.91 -18.31 -22.58
C GLU A 136 3.29 -16.96 -23.20
N ASP A 137 2.66 -15.88 -22.75
CA ASP A 137 2.87 -14.50 -23.22
C ASP A 137 3.59 -13.61 -22.20
N ILE A 138 4.17 -14.21 -21.15
CA ILE A 138 4.87 -13.48 -20.09
C ILE A 138 6.38 -13.53 -20.31
N GLU A 139 6.99 -12.38 -20.57
CA GLU A 139 8.44 -12.22 -20.66
C GLU A 139 9.09 -12.13 -19.27
N THR A 140 8.52 -11.32 -18.40
CA THR A 140 9.03 -11.11 -17.06
C THR A 140 7.91 -10.87 -16.06
N ALA A 141 8.14 -11.20 -14.80
CA ALA A 141 7.26 -10.88 -13.69
C ALA A 141 8.04 -10.32 -12.51
N THR A 142 7.37 -9.50 -11.71
CA THR A 142 7.93 -9.01 -10.45
C THR A 142 7.05 -9.39 -9.30
N PHE A 143 7.63 -9.89 -8.24
CA PHE A 143 6.95 -10.28 -7.03
C PHE A 143 7.52 -9.55 -5.83
N THR A 144 6.67 -8.95 -5.03
CA THR A 144 7.04 -8.36 -3.75
C THR A 144 6.30 -9.09 -2.64
N ASP A 145 7.04 -9.76 -1.80
CA ASP A 145 6.52 -10.35 -0.58
C ASP A 145 6.17 -9.23 0.41
N ASN A 146 4.95 -9.24 0.92
CA ASN A 146 4.51 -8.27 1.93
C ASN A 146 4.60 -8.82 3.36
N LYS A 147 5.26 -9.97 3.56
CA LYS A 147 5.50 -10.47 4.91
C LYS A 147 6.31 -9.45 5.71
N SER A 148 6.04 -9.35 6.99
CA SER A 148 6.93 -8.66 7.93
C SER A 148 8.25 -9.44 8.01
N GLU A 149 9.35 -8.77 7.84
CA GLU A 149 10.63 -9.30 8.28
C GLU A 149 10.66 -9.39 9.81
#